data_a982b03de1048b835421ace1f6a4228d
#
_entry.id   a982b03de1048b835421ace1f6a4228d
#
_cell.length_a   1.000
_cell.length_b   1.000
_cell.length_c   1.000
_cell.angle_alpha   90.00
_cell.angle_beta   90.00
_cell.angle_gamma   90.00
#
_symmetry.space_group_name_H-M   'P 1'
#
loop_
_entity.id
_entity.type
_entity.pdbx_description
1 polymer ?
#
loop_
_entity_poly.entity_id
_entity_poly.type
_entity_poly.pdbx_seq_one_letter_code
_entity_poly.pdbx_strand_id
1 'polypeptide(L)'
;MRRQLKILALADLHCGCPRIDPFHFQACIEEYVIPRITQELSHVVIAGDFFDLMVTMNSIVSVIAMNVISLLKKTCYENGVKLRVLRGTYTHDRNQLVHFTACSPEYNSCIKMYDTLSVEHDEDTGVDFLYMPDNLKCSDIYQEVENLLQAHSLKQVDVVIHHGYFKHMLPFGIPEPSGTLDFDKFKRFYTGCVLNGHVHTPSIYHNVVSIGSFDRFAYGEEEPKGLYIVTRKDDKYTFEFVENKSANPFWTVNLKEFGENSERAFDYFAKEWLPKLEKVSFENTSIHIRIMSDSTGIVEGCAAMLNGKVKNVVVDKGAVTKKENEISNAQMNLEELPKITPDNLLDLLVPIVQKSHPNTDPQEIAKVIKECQKG
;
A
#
# COMPACT_ATOMS: atom_id res chain seq x y z
N MET A 1 -4.02 -32.58 19.40
CA MET A 1 -3.92 -31.20 19.94
C MET A 1 -4.11 -30.22 18.80
N ARG A 2 -4.87 -29.15 19.01
CA ARG A 2 -4.96 -28.07 18.03
C ARG A 2 -3.62 -27.34 17.94
N ARG A 3 -3.28 -26.88 16.73
CA ARG A 3 -2.09 -26.06 16.48
C ARG A 3 -2.27 -24.69 17.12
N GLN A 4 -1.24 -24.13 17.71
CA GLN A 4 -1.29 -22.75 18.22
C GLN A 4 -1.49 -21.76 17.06
N LEU A 5 -2.38 -20.78 17.24
CA LEU A 5 -2.49 -19.68 16.29
C LEU A 5 -1.27 -18.78 16.41
N LYS A 6 -0.48 -18.70 15.33
CA LYS A 6 0.63 -17.75 15.16
C LYS A 6 0.63 -17.28 13.71
N ILE A 7 0.39 -15.99 13.50
CA ILE A 7 0.18 -15.37 12.19
C ILE A 7 1.34 -14.43 11.90
N LEU A 8 1.94 -14.53 10.72
CA LEU A 8 2.73 -13.47 10.12
C LEU A 8 1.80 -12.63 9.26
N ALA A 9 1.61 -11.36 9.62
CA ALA A 9 0.68 -10.44 8.96
C ALA A 9 1.43 -9.35 8.20
N LEU A 10 1.10 -9.23 6.91
CA LEU A 10 1.59 -8.24 5.96
C LEU A 10 0.40 -7.48 5.36
N ALA A 11 0.63 -6.25 4.93
CA ALA A 11 -0.30 -5.46 4.13
C ALA A 11 0.45 -4.45 3.26
N ASP A 12 -0.23 -3.91 2.28
CA ASP A 12 0.24 -2.75 1.51
C ASP A 12 1.69 -2.95 1.02
N LEU A 13 1.90 -4.06 0.30
CA LEU A 13 3.20 -4.44 -0.27
C LEU A 13 3.52 -3.64 -1.53
N HIS A 14 2.50 -3.21 -2.27
CA HIS A 14 2.57 -2.38 -3.48
C HIS A 14 3.66 -2.83 -4.46
N CYS A 15 3.71 -4.13 -4.74
CA CYS A 15 4.61 -4.68 -5.74
C CYS A 15 4.39 -3.98 -7.09
N GLY A 16 5.44 -3.38 -7.62
CA GLY A 16 5.39 -2.61 -8.85
C GLY A 16 5.18 -1.11 -8.66
N CYS A 17 5.23 -0.60 -7.44
CA CYS A 17 5.29 0.84 -7.18
C CYS A 17 6.47 1.46 -7.95
N PRO A 18 6.23 2.49 -8.81
CA PRO A 18 7.29 3.07 -9.65
C PRO A 18 8.43 3.71 -8.88
N ARG A 19 8.25 3.96 -7.59
CA ARG A 19 9.26 4.56 -6.70
C ARG A 19 10.15 3.53 -6.01
N ILE A 20 9.82 2.24 -6.16
CA ILE A 20 10.53 1.13 -5.52
C ILE A 20 11.20 0.29 -6.60
N ASP A 21 12.49 0.05 -6.47
CA ASP A 21 13.20 -0.90 -7.33
C ASP A 21 12.60 -2.31 -7.11
N PRO A 22 12.17 -3.00 -8.17
CA PRO A 22 11.61 -4.34 -8.05
C PRO A 22 12.54 -5.35 -7.39
N PHE A 23 13.86 -5.25 -7.61
CA PHE A 23 14.85 -6.12 -6.99
C PHE A 23 14.99 -5.82 -5.49
N HIS A 24 14.90 -4.54 -5.10
CA HIS A 24 14.85 -4.16 -3.69
C HIS A 24 13.63 -4.75 -2.99
N PHE A 25 12.45 -4.65 -3.62
CA PHE A 25 11.23 -5.28 -3.09
C PHE A 25 11.42 -6.78 -2.85
N GLN A 26 11.96 -7.53 -3.84
CA GLN A 26 12.24 -8.95 -3.68
C GLN A 26 13.24 -9.21 -2.55
N ALA A 27 14.34 -8.47 -2.49
CA ALA A 27 15.36 -8.61 -1.46
C ALA A 27 14.78 -8.40 -0.05
N CYS A 28 13.91 -7.40 0.14
CA CYS A 28 13.24 -7.18 1.42
C CYS A 28 12.33 -8.35 1.82
N ILE A 29 11.59 -8.93 0.87
CA ILE A 29 10.78 -10.14 1.14
C ILE A 29 11.67 -11.31 1.54
N GLU A 30 12.78 -11.52 0.83
CA GLU A 30 13.75 -12.60 1.11
C GLU A 30 14.44 -12.42 2.47
N GLU A 31 14.72 -11.21 2.90
CA GLU A 31 15.41 -10.91 4.15
C GLU A 31 14.46 -10.90 5.36
N TYR A 32 13.28 -10.27 5.23
CA TYR A 32 12.40 -10.02 6.39
C TYR A 32 11.21 -10.97 6.48
N VAL A 33 10.72 -11.53 5.38
CA VAL A 33 9.51 -12.36 5.38
C VAL A 33 9.86 -13.85 5.36
N ILE A 34 10.61 -14.28 4.35
CA ILE A 34 10.88 -15.71 4.10
C ILE A 34 11.51 -16.42 5.28
N PRO A 35 12.55 -15.89 5.97
CA PRO A 35 13.18 -16.60 7.10
C PRO A 35 12.26 -16.76 8.33
N ARG A 36 11.16 -16.00 8.37
CA ARG A 36 10.17 -16.06 9.45
C ARG A 36 9.05 -17.05 9.20
N ILE A 37 8.93 -17.55 7.97
CA ILE A 37 7.95 -18.58 7.62
C ILE A 37 8.51 -19.93 8.05
N THR A 38 8.24 -20.32 9.30
CA THR A 38 8.67 -21.57 9.92
C THR A 38 7.48 -22.42 10.30
N GLN A 39 7.70 -23.67 10.65
CA GLN A 39 6.66 -24.60 11.11
C GLN A 39 5.90 -24.14 12.36
N GLU A 40 6.42 -23.15 13.09
CA GLU A 40 5.75 -22.54 14.23
C GLU A 40 4.55 -21.65 13.81
N LEU A 41 4.60 -21.06 12.61
CA LEU A 41 3.47 -20.27 12.10
C LEU A 41 2.33 -21.19 11.68
N SER A 42 1.11 -20.78 11.99
CA SER A 42 -0.09 -21.37 11.41
C SER A 42 -0.46 -20.73 10.07
N HIS A 43 -0.29 -19.40 9.99
CA HIS A 43 -0.71 -18.61 8.84
C HIS A 43 0.31 -17.54 8.45
N VAL A 44 0.38 -17.25 7.15
CA VAL A 44 0.84 -15.99 6.58
C VAL A 44 -0.39 -15.31 6.01
N VAL A 45 -0.61 -14.06 6.38
CA VAL A 45 -1.75 -13.25 5.93
C VAL A 45 -1.22 -12.01 5.19
N ILE A 46 -1.74 -11.78 3.98
CA ILE A 46 -1.56 -10.53 3.24
C ILE A 46 -2.91 -9.82 3.25
N ALA A 47 -3.01 -8.75 4.03
CA ALA A 47 -4.25 -8.02 4.26
C ALA A 47 -4.48 -6.92 3.21
N GLY A 48 -4.36 -7.27 1.93
CA GLY A 48 -4.63 -6.41 0.77
C GLY A 48 -3.43 -5.65 0.24
N ASP A 49 -3.62 -5.06 -0.93
CA ASP A 49 -2.68 -4.24 -1.70
C ASP A 49 -1.30 -4.91 -1.88
N PHE A 50 -1.34 -6.15 -2.41
CA PHE A 50 -0.12 -6.82 -2.82
C PHE A 50 0.51 -6.13 -4.04
N PHE A 51 -0.29 -5.76 -5.04
CA PHE A 51 0.14 -5.01 -6.21
C PHE A 51 -0.10 -3.50 -6.01
N ASP A 52 0.70 -2.65 -6.70
CA ASP A 52 0.48 -1.20 -6.74
C ASP A 52 -0.44 -0.79 -7.88
N LEU A 53 -0.09 -1.23 -9.10
CA LEU A 53 -0.83 -0.98 -10.33
C LEU A 53 -0.93 -2.27 -11.16
N MET A 54 -1.64 -2.20 -12.29
CA MET A 54 -1.66 -3.29 -13.26
C MET A 54 -0.25 -3.60 -13.73
N VAL A 55 0.23 -4.80 -13.41
CA VAL A 55 1.56 -5.27 -13.83
C VAL A 55 1.50 -5.78 -15.27
N THR A 56 2.33 -5.22 -16.11
CA THR A 56 2.45 -5.64 -17.52
C THR A 56 3.26 -6.93 -17.61
N MET A 57 2.73 -7.96 -18.25
CA MET A 57 3.34 -9.30 -18.30
C MET A 57 4.78 -9.33 -18.85
N ASN A 58 5.16 -8.34 -19.68
CA ASN A 58 6.50 -8.25 -20.27
C ASN A 58 7.45 -7.33 -19.48
N SER A 59 7.13 -7.01 -18.23
CA SER A 59 7.94 -6.12 -17.39
C SER A 59 8.80 -6.92 -16.42
N ILE A 60 9.90 -6.31 -15.95
CA ILE A 60 10.71 -6.87 -14.86
C ILE A 60 9.86 -7.01 -13.58
N VAL A 61 8.92 -6.11 -13.37
CA VAL A 61 7.99 -6.16 -12.23
C VAL A 61 7.18 -7.46 -12.24
N SER A 62 6.71 -7.92 -13.43
CA SER A 62 5.96 -9.18 -13.50
C SER A 62 6.82 -10.37 -13.11
N VAL A 63 8.07 -10.40 -13.57
CA VAL A 63 9.01 -11.48 -13.21
C VAL A 63 9.24 -11.51 -11.71
N ILE A 64 9.52 -10.36 -11.12
CA ILE A 64 9.74 -10.24 -9.67
C ILE A 64 8.48 -10.60 -8.88
N ALA A 65 7.31 -10.12 -9.28
CA ALA A 65 6.04 -10.48 -8.63
C ALA A 65 5.81 -11.99 -8.63
N MET A 66 6.02 -12.65 -9.79
CA MET A 66 5.86 -14.11 -9.91
C MET A 66 6.90 -14.86 -9.06
N ASN A 67 8.16 -14.39 -9.03
CA ASN A 67 9.19 -14.97 -8.16
C ASN A 67 8.82 -14.89 -6.69
N VAL A 68 8.39 -13.71 -6.22
CA VAL A 68 7.97 -13.49 -4.83
C VAL A 68 6.75 -14.35 -4.47
N ILE A 69 5.74 -14.41 -5.34
CA ILE A 69 4.56 -15.26 -5.14
C ILE A 69 4.97 -16.75 -5.04
N SER A 70 5.81 -17.22 -5.97
CA SER A 70 6.31 -18.60 -5.96
C SER A 70 7.08 -18.91 -4.68
N LEU A 71 7.95 -18.00 -4.26
CA LEU A 71 8.78 -18.17 -3.08
C LEU A 71 7.93 -18.21 -1.80
N LEU A 72 6.96 -17.31 -1.65
CA LEU A 72 6.02 -17.30 -0.54
C LEU A 72 5.22 -18.60 -0.47
N LYS A 73 4.63 -19.03 -1.60
CA LYS A 73 3.85 -20.27 -1.67
C LYS A 73 4.68 -21.49 -1.35
N LYS A 74 5.86 -21.62 -1.98
CA LYS A 74 6.77 -22.73 -1.74
C LYS A 74 7.14 -22.82 -0.26
N THR A 75 7.58 -21.69 0.32
CA THR A 75 8.01 -21.67 1.72
C THR A 75 6.86 -21.98 2.69
N CYS A 76 5.66 -21.45 2.41
CA CYS A 76 4.47 -21.80 3.19
C CYS A 76 4.15 -23.29 3.09
N TYR A 77 4.14 -23.85 1.88
CA TYR A 77 3.85 -25.27 1.64
C TYR A 77 4.83 -26.18 2.34
N GLU A 78 6.14 -25.94 2.20
CA GLU A 78 7.21 -26.75 2.80
C GLU A 78 7.18 -26.73 4.34
N ASN A 79 6.68 -25.64 4.93
CA ASN A 79 6.55 -25.50 6.40
C ASN A 79 5.13 -25.83 6.92
N GLY A 80 4.21 -26.26 6.07
CA GLY A 80 2.83 -26.55 6.46
C GLY A 80 2.08 -25.32 6.98
N VAL A 81 2.38 -24.13 6.45
CA VAL A 81 1.78 -22.84 6.79
C VAL A 81 0.71 -22.49 5.77
N LYS A 82 -0.42 -21.95 6.21
CA LYS A 82 -1.52 -21.51 5.35
C LYS A 82 -1.27 -20.08 4.89
N LEU A 83 -1.26 -19.84 3.57
CA LEU A 83 -1.18 -18.51 2.99
C LEU A 83 -2.60 -18.00 2.71
N ARG A 84 -2.94 -16.84 3.24
CA ARG A 84 -4.22 -16.17 3.06
C ARG A 84 -4.00 -14.79 2.45
N VAL A 85 -4.61 -14.53 1.32
CA VAL A 85 -4.46 -13.27 0.59
C VAL A 85 -5.82 -12.62 0.46
N LEU A 86 -5.97 -11.45 1.07
CA LEU A 86 -7.14 -10.61 0.94
C LEU A 86 -6.94 -9.66 -0.25
N ARG A 87 -7.99 -9.40 -1.03
CA ARG A 87 -7.96 -8.32 -2.02
C ARG A 87 -8.02 -6.98 -1.29
N GLY A 88 -7.09 -6.09 -1.63
CA GLY A 88 -7.09 -4.71 -1.19
C GLY A 88 -7.89 -3.80 -2.11
N THR A 89 -7.41 -2.57 -2.28
CA THR A 89 -8.03 -1.55 -3.12
C THR A 89 -8.11 -2.01 -4.57
N TYR A 90 -9.29 -1.88 -5.17
CA TYR A 90 -9.50 -2.39 -6.54
C TYR A 90 -8.57 -1.75 -7.58
N THR A 91 -8.19 -0.48 -7.40
CA THR A 91 -7.25 0.21 -8.29
C THR A 91 -5.84 -0.37 -8.23
N HIS A 92 -5.47 -1.01 -7.14
CA HIS A 92 -4.19 -1.68 -6.91
C HIS A 92 -4.25 -3.15 -7.34
N ASP A 93 -4.94 -3.99 -6.58
CA ASP A 93 -4.95 -5.43 -6.83
C ASP A 93 -5.74 -5.85 -8.09
N ARG A 94 -6.80 -5.13 -8.45
CA ARG A 94 -7.68 -5.46 -9.60
C ARG A 94 -8.00 -6.97 -9.64
N ASN A 95 -7.80 -7.61 -10.79
CA ASN A 95 -7.96 -9.05 -10.96
C ASN A 95 -6.61 -9.80 -10.91
N GLN A 96 -5.56 -9.18 -10.38
CA GLN A 96 -4.20 -9.71 -10.41
C GLN A 96 -3.94 -10.80 -9.35
N LEU A 97 -4.80 -10.93 -8.34
CA LEU A 97 -4.69 -12.03 -7.37
C LEU A 97 -4.74 -13.42 -8.02
N VAL A 98 -5.28 -13.53 -9.25
CA VAL A 98 -5.23 -14.78 -10.04
C VAL A 98 -3.79 -15.30 -10.21
N HIS A 99 -2.78 -14.42 -10.17
CA HIS A 99 -1.38 -14.82 -10.27
C HIS A 99 -0.94 -15.72 -9.11
N PHE A 100 -1.56 -15.58 -7.95
CA PHE A 100 -1.29 -16.46 -6.82
C PHE A 100 -1.70 -17.91 -7.05
N THR A 101 -2.72 -18.18 -7.88
CA THR A 101 -3.09 -19.56 -8.25
C THR A 101 -2.40 -20.03 -9.52
N ALA A 102 -2.14 -19.13 -10.47
CA ALA A 102 -1.50 -19.47 -11.73
C ALA A 102 -0.01 -19.78 -11.58
N CYS A 103 0.67 -19.07 -10.65
CA CYS A 103 2.08 -19.23 -10.40
C CYS A 103 2.32 -20.43 -9.47
N SER A 104 3.24 -21.34 -9.84
CA SER A 104 3.61 -22.53 -9.07
C SER A 104 2.40 -23.32 -8.54
N PRO A 105 1.57 -23.88 -9.42
CA PRO A 105 0.28 -24.49 -9.06
C PRO A 105 0.43 -25.72 -8.14
N GLU A 106 1.60 -26.35 -8.11
CA GLU A 106 1.93 -27.46 -7.22
C GLU A 106 1.82 -27.11 -5.73
N TYR A 107 1.92 -25.81 -5.39
CA TYR A 107 1.79 -25.32 -4.02
C TYR A 107 0.41 -24.74 -3.70
N ASN A 108 -0.60 -24.90 -4.58
CA ASN A 108 -1.92 -24.29 -4.40
C ASN A 108 -2.68 -24.80 -3.17
N SER A 109 -2.33 -25.97 -2.64
CA SER A 109 -3.01 -26.52 -1.47
C SER A 109 -2.83 -25.68 -0.19
N CYS A 110 -1.78 -24.84 -0.11
CA CYS A 110 -1.55 -24.00 1.05
C CYS A 110 -2.24 -22.64 0.97
N ILE A 111 -2.73 -22.20 -0.21
CA ILE A 111 -3.23 -20.84 -0.41
C ILE A 111 -4.75 -20.78 -0.55
N LYS A 112 -5.33 -19.70 0.00
CA LYS A 112 -6.69 -19.23 -0.33
C LYS A 112 -6.67 -17.72 -0.52
N MET A 113 -7.49 -17.24 -1.45
CA MET A 113 -7.69 -15.82 -1.73
C MET A 113 -9.12 -15.42 -1.41
N TYR A 114 -9.29 -14.20 -0.93
CA TYR A 114 -10.57 -13.64 -0.53
C TYR A 114 -10.78 -12.29 -1.22
N ASP A 115 -11.70 -12.25 -2.16
CA ASP A 115 -12.11 -11.06 -2.91
C ASP A 115 -13.53 -10.60 -2.59
N THR A 116 -14.22 -11.35 -1.73
CA THR A 116 -15.55 -11.07 -1.21
C THR A 116 -15.59 -11.26 0.29
N LEU A 117 -16.61 -10.68 0.94
CA LEU A 117 -16.87 -10.91 2.36
C LEU A 117 -17.05 -12.40 2.62
N SER A 118 -16.22 -13.00 3.48
CA SER A 118 -16.14 -14.44 3.66
C SER A 118 -15.78 -14.84 5.07
N VAL A 119 -16.27 -16.00 5.52
CA VAL A 119 -15.88 -16.65 6.77
C VAL A 119 -15.10 -17.93 6.47
N GLU A 120 -14.05 -18.20 7.22
CA GLU A 120 -13.30 -19.46 7.21
C GLU A 120 -13.17 -20.00 8.61
N HIS A 121 -13.58 -21.27 8.83
CA HIS A 121 -13.19 -22.03 10.00
C HIS A 121 -11.87 -22.74 9.75
N ASP A 122 -10.86 -22.49 10.57
CA ASP A 122 -9.57 -23.19 10.47
C ASP A 122 -9.53 -24.37 11.44
N GLU A 123 -9.74 -25.58 10.91
CA GLU A 123 -9.78 -26.83 11.68
C GLU A 123 -8.51 -27.08 12.51
N ASP A 124 -7.33 -26.69 11.99
CA ASP A 124 -6.05 -26.97 12.65
C ASP A 124 -5.88 -26.15 13.93
N THR A 125 -6.28 -24.89 13.90
CA THR A 125 -6.19 -23.99 15.06
C THR A 125 -7.50 -23.88 15.83
N GLY A 126 -8.64 -24.23 15.18
CA GLY A 126 -9.98 -24.05 15.70
C GLY A 126 -10.39 -22.58 15.83
N VAL A 127 -9.91 -21.75 14.90
CA VAL A 127 -10.13 -20.29 14.85
C VAL A 127 -11.05 -19.96 13.69
N ASP A 128 -12.02 -19.10 13.95
CA ASP A 128 -12.89 -18.53 12.93
C ASP A 128 -12.34 -17.20 12.44
N PHE A 129 -12.20 -17.07 11.12
CA PHE A 129 -11.72 -15.87 10.46
C PHE A 129 -12.84 -15.21 9.66
N LEU A 130 -12.91 -13.87 9.71
CA LEU A 130 -13.71 -13.04 8.81
C LEU A 130 -12.77 -12.27 7.87
N TYR A 131 -12.99 -12.40 6.58
CA TYR A 131 -12.24 -11.68 5.53
C TYR A 131 -13.11 -10.59 4.93
N MET A 132 -12.64 -9.35 5.00
CA MET A 132 -13.36 -8.15 4.54
C MET A 132 -12.46 -7.36 3.56
N PRO A 133 -12.55 -7.63 2.25
CA PRO A 133 -11.81 -6.86 1.23
C PRO A 133 -12.34 -5.44 1.12
N ASP A 134 -11.53 -4.54 0.52
CA ASP A 134 -11.96 -3.18 0.21
C ASP A 134 -13.14 -3.14 -0.77
N ASN A 135 -13.90 -2.03 -0.72
CA ASN A 135 -15.01 -1.73 -1.64
C ASN A 135 -16.11 -2.81 -1.68
N LEU A 136 -16.52 -3.27 -0.52
CA LEU A 136 -17.73 -4.07 -0.39
C LEU A 136 -18.93 -3.21 -0.84
N LYS A 137 -19.53 -3.59 -1.98
CA LYS A 137 -20.71 -2.93 -2.53
C LYS A 137 -21.96 -3.32 -1.74
N CYS A 138 -22.11 -2.79 -0.56
CA CYS A 138 -23.28 -2.99 0.27
C CYS A 138 -23.75 -1.66 0.86
N SER A 139 -25.04 -1.56 1.11
CA SER A 139 -25.65 -0.37 1.73
C SER A 139 -25.39 -0.31 3.23
N ASP A 140 -25.19 -1.45 3.88
CA ASP A 140 -24.92 -1.58 5.31
C ASP A 140 -23.98 -2.78 5.56
N ILE A 141 -22.70 -2.48 5.76
CA ILE A 141 -21.67 -3.50 6.00
C ILE A 141 -21.91 -4.28 7.29
N TYR A 142 -22.47 -3.64 8.32
CA TYR A 142 -22.73 -4.31 9.59
C TYR A 142 -23.82 -5.36 9.44
N GLN A 143 -24.88 -5.06 8.66
CA GLN A 143 -25.94 -6.02 8.37
C GLN A 143 -25.43 -7.19 7.51
N GLU A 144 -24.57 -6.92 6.52
CA GLU A 144 -23.98 -7.97 5.69
C GLU A 144 -23.08 -8.90 6.51
N VAL A 145 -22.27 -8.37 7.43
CA VAL A 145 -21.47 -9.19 8.36
C VAL A 145 -22.37 -10.01 9.26
N GLU A 146 -23.43 -9.43 9.81
CA GLU A 146 -24.37 -10.14 10.67
C GLU A 146 -25.06 -11.30 9.94
N ASN A 147 -25.54 -11.06 8.72
CA ASN A 147 -26.16 -12.06 7.87
C ASN A 147 -25.19 -13.22 7.56
N LEU A 148 -23.94 -12.89 7.22
CA LEU A 148 -22.92 -13.87 6.93
C LEU A 148 -22.59 -14.74 8.15
N LEU A 149 -22.42 -14.13 9.33
CA LEU A 149 -22.15 -14.87 10.57
C LEU A 149 -23.32 -15.80 10.91
N GLN A 150 -24.56 -15.32 10.78
CA GLN A 150 -25.76 -16.15 11.01
C GLN A 150 -25.82 -17.35 10.05
N ALA A 151 -25.48 -17.15 8.76
CA ALA A 151 -25.43 -18.23 7.77
C ALA A 151 -24.41 -19.33 8.14
N HIS A 152 -23.34 -18.95 8.86
CA HIS A 152 -22.35 -19.88 9.41
C HIS A 152 -22.64 -20.35 10.83
N SER A 153 -23.81 -20.02 11.40
CA SER A 153 -24.18 -20.33 12.77
C SER A 153 -23.22 -19.74 13.82
N LEU A 154 -22.58 -18.62 13.49
CA LEU A 154 -21.66 -17.89 14.35
C LEU A 154 -22.33 -16.62 14.89
N LYS A 155 -21.90 -16.19 16.09
CA LYS A 155 -22.23 -14.87 16.64
C LYS A 155 -21.05 -13.90 16.43
N GLN A 156 -19.86 -14.42 16.53
CA GLN A 156 -18.59 -13.69 16.45
C GLN A 156 -17.54 -14.60 15.81
N VAL A 157 -16.50 -14.00 15.27
CA VAL A 157 -15.27 -14.70 14.86
C VAL A 157 -14.13 -14.42 15.83
N ASP A 158 -13.02 -15.12 15.70
CA ASP A 158 -11.83 -14.87 16.51
C ASP A 158 -10.97 -13.75 15.90
N VAL A 159 -10.76 -13.80 14.59
CA VAL A 159 -9.85 -12.88 13.88
C VAL A 159 -10.55 -12.29 12.66
N VAL A 160 -10.39 -11.00 12.47
CA VAL A 160 -10.83 -10.30 11.25
C VAL A 160 -9.61 -9.88 10.45
N ILE A 161 -9.63 -10.17 9.16
CA ILE A 161 -8.67 -9.64 8.18
C ILE A 161 -9.44 -8.61 7.34
N HIS A 162 -9.04 -7.37 7.44
CA HIS A 162 -9.74 -6.24 6.80
C HIS A 162 -8.79 -5.38 5.98
N HIS A 163 -9.29 -4.83 4.89
CA HIS A 163 -8.59 -3.79 4.12
C HIS A 163 -9.50 -2.58 3.98
N GLY A 164 -9.17 -1.49 4.67
CA GLY A 164 -9.97 -0.27 4.67
C GLY A 164 -9.76 0.61 5.91
N TYR A 165 -10.63 1.58 6.10
CA TYR A 165 -10.52 2.52 7.21
C TYR A 165 -11.37 2.15 8.41
N PHE A 166 -10.82 2.41 9.61
CA PHE A 166 -11.61 2.67 10.81
C PHE A 166 -11.62 4.18 11.10
N LYS A 167 -12.71 4.71 11.67
CA LYS A 167 -12.87 6.15 11.96
C LYS A 167 -11.70 6.75 12.74
N HIS A 168 -11.19 6.02 13.72
CA HIS A 168 -10.07 6.49 14.55
C HIS A 168 -8.72 6.60 13.81
N MET A 169 -8.61 6.03 12.59
CA MET A 169 -7.43 6.10 11.74
C MET A 169 -7.44 7.32 10.82
N LEU A 170 -8.60 7.97 10.67
CA LEU A 170 -8.73 9.12 9.80
C LEU A 170 -8.15 10.39 10.45
N PRO A 171 -7.38 11.20 9.72
CA PRO A 171 -6.94 12.50 10.20
C PRO A 171 -8.13 13.40 10.49
N PHE A 172 -7.99 14.25 11.50
CA PHE A 172 -9.04 15.21 11.87
C PHE A 172 -9.38 16.13 10.68
N GLY A 173 -10.69 16.28 10.41
CA GLY A 173 -11.19 17.17 9.35
C GLY A 173 -11.23 16.56 7.95
N ILE A 174 -10.81 15.30 7.77
CA ILE A 174 -10.96 14.58 6.52
C ILE A 174 -12.36 13.98 6.44
N PRO A 175 -13.11 14.18 5.32
CA PRO A 175 -14.39 13.51 5.11
C PRO A 175 -14.26 11.99 5.23
N GLU A 176 -15.20 11.36 5.89
CA GLU A 176 -15.22 9.91 6.09
C GLU A 176 -15.43 9.17 4.75
N PRO A 177 -14.46 8.38 4.26
CA PRO A 177 -14.63 7.59 3.04
C PRO A 177 -15.75 6.57 3.19
N SER A 178 -16.40 6.22 2.07
CA SER A 178 -17.41 5.15 2.06
C SER A 178 -16.79 3.83 2.53
N GLY A 179 -17.51 3.08 3.34
CA GLY A 179 -17.04 1.80 3.89
C GLY A 179 -16.18 1.93 5.16
N THR A 180 -15.94 3.14 5.66
CA THR A 180 -15.23 3.34 6.93
C THR A 180 -15.97 2.69 8.09
N LEU A 181 -15.27 1.87 8.86
CA LEU A 181 -15.84 1.17 10.01
C LEU A 181 -15.78 2.01 11.29
N ASP A 182 -16.85 1.96 12.07
CA ASP A 182 -16.89 2.48 13.41
C ASP A 182 -16.50 1.37 14.39
N PHE A 183 -15.45 1.56 15.18
CA PHE A 183 -14.96 0.55 16.11
C PHE A 183 -16.02 0.10 17.11
N ASP A 184 -16.78 1.04 17.69
CA ASP A 184 -17.77 0.71 18.71
C ASP A 184 -18.94 -0.13 18.16
N LYS A 185 -19.29 0.07 16.91
CA LYS A 185 -20.29 -0.74 16.22
C LYS A 185 -19.73 -2.09 15.78
N PHE A 186 -18.46 -2.13 15.37
CA PHE A 186 -17.84 -3.30 14.76
C PHE A 186 -17.32 -4.31 15.78
N LYS A 187 -16.86 -3.88 16.96
CA LYS A 187 -16.29 -4.74 18.02
C LYS A 187 -17.18 -5.90 18.47
N ARG A 188 -18.48 -5.84 18.19
CA ARG A 188 -19.45 -6.91 18.52
C ARG A 188 -19.29 -8.16 17.66
N PHE A 189 -18.58 -8.11 16.54
CA PHE A 189 -18.49 -9.20 15.59
C PHE A 189 -17.27 -10.10 15.78
N TYR A 190 -16.34 -9.74 16.67
CA TYR A 190 -15.15 -10.53 16.92
C TYR A 190 -14.75 -10.55 18.40
N THR A 191 -13.98 -11.57 18.79
CA THR A 191 -13.50 -11.77 20.16
C THR A 191 -12.02 -11.51 20.35
N GLY A 192 -11.22 -11.71 19.29
CA GLY A 192 -9.75 -11.61 19.32
C GLY A 192 -9.23 -10.30 18.77
N CYS A 193 -8.85 -10.26 17.50
CA CYS A 193 -8.25 -9.07 16.91
C CYS A 193 -8.68 -8.81 15.46
N VAL A 194 -8.41 -7.59 15.00
CA VAL A 194 -8.51 -7.18 13.61
C VAL A 194 -7.10 -6.92 13.08
N LEU A 195 -6.74 -7.52 11.95
CA LEU A 195 -5.52 -7.25 11.19
C LEU A 195 -5.92 -6.42 9.97
N ASN A 196 -5.55 -5.14 9.99
CA ASN A 196 -6.04 -4.15 9.05
C ASN A 196 -4.94 -3.64 8.13
N GLY A 197 -5.14 -3.73 6.81
CA GLY A 197 -4.35 -3.05 5.78
C GLY A 197 -4.96 -1.71 5.36
N HIS A 198 -4.45 -1.11 4.28
CA HIS A 198 -4.87 0.16 3.68
C HIS A 198 -4.26 1.41 4.34
N VAL A 199 -4.08 1.42 5.64
CA VAL A 199 -3.44 2.52 6.35
C VAL A 199 -1.95 2.23 6.50
N HIS A 200 -1.11 2.99 5.81
CA HIS A 200 0.33 2.73 5.74
C HIS A 200 1.08 2.95 7.07
N THR A 201 0.46 3.60 8.05
CA THR A 201 1.04 3.83 9.37
C THR A 201 0.74 2.68 10.32
N PRO A 202 1.76 1.93 10.80
CA PRO A 202 1.55 0.87 11.78
C PRO A 202 1.05 1.46 13.10
N SER A 203 0.00 0.87 13.64
CA SER A 203 -0.56 1.30 14.93
C SER A 203 -1.42 0.20 15.54
N ILE A 204 -1.66 0.33 16.85
CA ILE A 204 -2.58 -0.56 17.55
C ILE A 204 -3.56 0.30 18.34
N TYR A 205 -4.85 0.11 18.07
CA TYR A 205 -5.94 0.73 18.82
C TYR A 205 -6.81 -0.38 19.41
N HIS A 206 -6.75 -0.53 20.75
CA HIS A 206 -7.30 -1.73 21.42
C HIS A 206 -6.72 -3.02 20.82
N ASN A 207 -7.51 -3.79 20.10
CA ASN A 207 -7.13 -5.01 19.41
C ASN A 207 -7.30 -4.90 17.86
N VAL A 208 -7.41 -3.69 17.35
CA VAL A 208 -7.31 -3.39 15.92
C VAL A 208 -5.85 -3.02 15.63
N VAL A 209 -5.19 -3.85 14.84
CA VAL A 209 -3.81 -3.68 14.41
C VAL A 209 -3.82 -3.14 12.98
N SER A 210 -3.49 -1.86 12.79
CA SER A 210 -3.07 -1.36 11.48
C SER A 210 -1.69 -1.89 11.21
N ILE A 211 -1.58 -2.80 10.24
CA ILE A 211 -0.31 -3.49 9.94
C ILE A 211 0.70 -2.48 9.42
N GLY A 212 0.25 -1.50 8.66
CA GLY A 212 1.10 -0.56 7.95
C GLY A 212 1.66 -1.14 6.66
N SER A 213 2.23 -0.28 5.85
CA SER A 213 2.91 -0.73 4.62
C SER A 213 4.26 -1.38 4.94
N PHE A 214 4.68 -2.30 4.06
CA PHE A 214 5.94 -3.03 4.21
C PHE A 214 7.17 -2.19 3.84
N ASP A 215 6.98 -1.19 2.97
CA ASP A 215 7.98 -0.20 2.58
C ASP A 215 7.36 1.21 2.61
N ARG A 216 8.16 2.25 2.38
CA ARG A 216 7.69 3.63 2.23
C ARG A 216 7.48 3.94 0.75
N PHE A 217 6.34 4.56 0.44
CA PHE A 217 5.93 4.86 -0.93
C PHE A 217 5.80 6.36 -1.19
N ALA A 218 5.76 7.18 -0.14
CA ALA A 218 5.53 8.62 -0.26
C ALA A 218 6.29 9.41 0.82
N TYR A 219 6.47 10.71 0.52
CA TYR A 219 6.95 11.67 1.52
C TYR A 219 5.89 11.85 2.63
N GLY A 220 6.36 11.90 3.87
CA GLY A 220 5.52 11.93 5.06
C GLY A 220 5.29 10.56 5.71
N GLU A 221 5.74 9.49 5.08
CA GLU A 221 5.77 8.15 5.66
C GLU A 221 7.12 7.92 6.38
N GLU A 222 7.32 8.58 7.51
CA GLU A 222 8.59 8.51 8.24
C GLU A 222 8.64 7.38 9.28
N GLU A 223 7.49 6.81 9.62
CA GLU A 223 7.36 5.74 10.62
C GLU A 223 8.11 4.47 10.18
N PRO A 224 8.49 3.61 11.14
CA PRO A 224 8.98 2.27 10.85
C PRO A 224 7.98 1.48 9.99
N LYS A 225 8.48 0.75 9.01
CA LYS A 225 7.71 -0.11 8.11
C LYS A 225 8.03 -1.57 8.39
N GLY A 226 7.10 -2.50 8.10
CA GLY A 226 7.38 -3.89 8.38
C GLY A 226 6.15 -4.79 8.40
N LEU A 227 6.15 -5.72 9.35
CA LEU A 227 5.11 -6.74 9.50
C LEU A 227 4.80 -6.98 10.97
N TYR A 228 3.71 -7.69 11.25
CA TYR A 228 3.40 -8.15 12.61
C TYR A 228 3.46 -9.68 12.72
N ILE A 229 4.00 -10.17 13.85
CA ILE A 229 3.79 -11.53 14.33
C ILE A 229 2.69 -11.47 15.39
N VAL A 230 1.59 -12.15 15.13
CA VAL A 230 0.43 -12.20 16.03
C VAL A 230 0.35 -13.60 16.62
N THR A 231 0.33 -13.71 17.95
CA THR A 231 0.27 -14.99 18.65
C THR A 231 -0.92 -15.00 19.60
N ARG A 232 -1.72 -16.09 19.55
CA ARG A 232 -2.77 -16.36 20.54
C ARG A 232 -2.27 -17.37 21.56
N LYS A 233 -2.31 -17.00 22.84
CA LYS A 233 -2.05 -17.88 23.95
C LYS A 233 -3.06 -17.64 25.05
N ASP A 234 -3.73 -18.71 25.50
CA ASP A 234 -4.74 -18.64 26.57
C ASP A 234 -5.78 -17.53 26.33
N ASP A 235 -6.32 -17.48 25.09
CA ASP A 235 -7.28 -16.48 24.57
C ASP A 235 -6.79 -15.01 24.58
N LYS A 236 -5.50 -14.80 24.83
CA LYS A 236 -4.84 -13.50 24.72
C LYS A 236 -4.04 -13.41 23.42
N TYR A 237 -4.14 -12.25 22.79
CA TYR A 237 -3.39 -11.93 21.59
C TYR A 237 -2.20 -11.03 21.93
N THR A 238 -1.04 -11.34 21.38
CA THR A 238 0.15 -10.50 21.45
C THR A 238 0.54 -10.10 20.03
N PHE A 239 1.06 -8.88 19.91
CA PHE A 239 1.41 -8.26 18.64
C PHE A 239 2.86 -7.82 18.70
N GLU A 240 3.72 -8.47 17.93
CA GLU A 240 5.13 -8.14 17.80
C GLU A 240 5.37 -7.49 16.45
N PHE A 241 5.81 -6.23 16.44
CA PHE A 241 6.19 -5.55 15.21
C PHE A 241 7.61 -5.92 14.81
N VAL A 242 7.77 -6.34 13.56
CA VAL A 242 9.08 -6.65 12.97
C VAL A 242 9.38 -5.61 11.90
N GLU A 243 10.33 -4.74 12.18
CA GLU A 243 10.71 -3.67 11.29
C GLU A 243 11.46 -4.19 10.04
N ASN A 244 11.06 -3.71 8.87
CA ASN A 244 11.84 -3.76 7.64
C ASN A 244 12.87 -2.62 7.68
N LYS A 245 14.06 -2.88 8.18
CA LYS A 245 15.12 -1.87 8.30
C LYS A 245 15.69 -1.40 6.97
N SER A 246 15.41 -2.15 5.90
CA SER A 246 15.81 -1.82 4.53
C SER A 246 14.76 -1.00 3.80
N ALA A 247 13.63 -0.65 4.43
CA ALA A 247 12.60 0.19 3.81
C ALA A 247 13.16 1.51 3.30
N ASN A 248 12.80 1.88 2.05
CA ASN A 248 13.33 3.05 1.38
C ASN A 248 13.06 4.34 2.16
N PRO A 249 14.06 5.18 2.44
CA PRO A 249 13.83 6.47 3.08
C PRO A 249 13.18 7.47 2.11
N PHE A 250 12.15 8.15 2.61
CA PHE A 250 11.47 9.28 1.94
C PHE A 250 11.53 10.49 2.86
N TRP A 251 12.49 11.38 2.64
CA TRP A 251 12.73 12.51 3.52
C TRP A 251 12.43 13.85 2.89
N THR A 252 11.85 14.75 3.69
CA THR A 252 11.65 16.15 3.29
C THR A 252 12.60 17.04 4.06
N VAL A 253 13.47 17.72 3.34
CA VAL A 253 14.39 18.76 3.88
C VAL A 253 13.76 20.11 3.63
N ASN A 254 13.31 20.76 4.70
CA ASN A 254 12.73 22.08 4.62
C ASN A 254 13.79 23.16 4.90
N LEU A 255 14.15 23.90 3.86
CA LEU A 255 15.13 24.98 3.91
C LEU A 255 14.49 26.37 3.72
N LYS A 256 13.15 26.48 3.79
CA LYS A 256 12.43 27.75 3.60
C LYS A 256 12.80 28.81 4.63
N GLU A 257 13.15 28.40 5.85
CA GLU A 257 13.57 29.32 6.91
C GLU A 257 14.85 30.09 6.59
N PHE A 258 15.66 29.61 5.64
CA PHE A 258 16.89 30.29 5.24
C PHE A 258 16.65 31.37 4.18
N GLY A 259 15.44 31.46 3.57
CA GLY A 259 15.10 32.41 2.51
C GLY A 259 16.09 32.32 1.36
N GLU A 260 16.75 33.45 1.00
CA GLU A 260 17.77 33.51 -0.05
C GLU A 260 19.20 33.29 0.46
N ASN A 261 19.40 33.03 1.75
CA ASN A 261 20.74 32.85 2.33
C ASN A 261 21.28 31.45 2.02
N SER A 262 21.86 31.32 0.84
CA SER A 262 22.39 30.06 0.33
C SER A 262 23.54 29.50 1.17
N GLU A 263 24.43 30.35 1.71
CA GLU A 263 25.56 29.92 2.53
C GLU A 263 25.10 29.19 3.80
N ARG A 264 24.14 29.75 4.52
CA ARG A 264 23.58 29.13 5.74
C ARG A 264 22.79 27.85 5.41
N ALA A 265 22.03 27.85 4.31
CA ALA A 265 21.29 26.67 3.88
C ALA A 265 22.23 25.51 3.51
N PHE A 266 23.34 25.80 2.79
CA PHE A 266 24.32 24.78 2.42
C PHE A 266 25.10 24.27 3.63
N ASP A 267 25.48 25.15 4.56
CA ASP A 267 26.15 24.74 5.80
C ASP A 267 25.26 23.83 6.65
N TYR A 268 23.99 24.18 6.81
CA TYR A 268 23.01 23.35 7.49
C TYR A 268 22.82 21.99 6.80
N PHE A 269 22.62 21.97 5.47
CA PHE A 269 22.45 20.74 4.70
C PHE A 269 23.69 19.84 4.82
N ALA A 270 24.87 20.40 4.71
CA ALA A 270 26.12 19.67 4.80
C ALA A 270 26.36 19.06 6.19
N LYS A 271 25.94 19.75 7.25
CA LYS A 271 26.16 19.29 8.64
C LYS A 271 25.09 18.31 9.13
N GLU A 272 23.83 18.58 8.79
CA GLU A 272 22.71 17.83 9.33
C GLU A 272 22.22 16.70 8.42
N TRP A 273 22.22 16.91 7.11
CA TRP A 273 21.59 15.96 6.19
C TRP A 273 22.58 15.06 5.46
N LEU A 274 23.68 15.61 4.97
CA LEU A 274 24.65 14.82 4.18
C LEU A 274 25.19 13.61 4.96
N PRO A 275 25.60 13.71 6.24
CA PRO A 275 26.06 12.55 7.01
C PRO A 275 24.97 11.50 7.25
N LYS A 276 23.70 11.92 7.40
CA LYS A 276 22.56 11.01 7.54
C LYS A 276 22.33 10.22 6.26
N LEU A 277 22.40 10.91 5.11
CA LEU A 277 22.21 10.30 3.80
C LEU A 277 23.34 9.32 3.45
N GLU A 278 24.58 9.69 3.73
CA GLU A 278 25.76 8.82 3.54
C GLU A 278 25.64 7.53 4.39
N LYS A 279 25.12 7.62 5.61
CA LYS A 279 24.99 6.49 6.53
C LYS A 279 23.93 5.46 6.11
N VAL A 280 22.84 5.89 5.43
CA VAL A 280 21.71 5.01 5.06
C VAL A 280 21.75 4.54 3.61
N SER A 281 22.86 4.78 2.90
CA SER A 281 23.04 4.30 1.53
C SER A 281 23.29 2.80 1.51
N PHE A 282 22.23 2.02 1.38
CA PHE A 282 22.28 0.56 1.25
C PHE A 282 22.34 0.14 -0.22
N GLU A 283 22.85 -1.08 -0.47
CA GLU A 283 22.78 -1.69 -1.79
C GLU A 283 21.30 -1.94 -2.15
N ASN A 284 20.90 -1.60 -3.39
CA ASN A 284 19.54 -1.73 -3.91
C ASN A 284 18.46 -0.87 -3.22
N THR A 285 18.83 0.01 -2.30
CA THR A 285 17.88 0.93 -1.64
C THR A 285 17.93 2.29 -2.29
N SER A 286 16.76 2.82 -2.68
CA SER A 286 16.65 4.18 -3.22
C SER A 286 16.34 5.17 -2.11
N ILE A 287 17.17 6.20 -1.96
CA ILE A 287 16.92 7.29 -1.02
C ILE A 287 16.16 8.39 -1.73
N HIS A 288 14.92 8.62 -1.34
CA HIS A 288 14.10 9.70 -1.86
C HIS A 288 14.21 10.93 -0.96
N ILE A 289 14.68 12.04 -1.51
CA ILE A 289 14.83 13.29 -0.79
C ILE A 289 14.09 14.41 -1.53
N ARG A 290 13.19 15.08 -0.82
CA ARG A 290 12.54 16.30 -1.29
C ARG A 290 13.20 17.49 -0.64
N ILE A 291 13.75 18.41 -1.44
CA ILE A 291 14.35 19.66 -0.94
C ILE A 291 13.38 20.80 -1.20
N MET A 292 12.93 21.43 -0.13
CA MET A 292 11.99 22.55 -0.17
C MET A 292 12.70 23.86 0.19
N SER A 293 12.72 24.81 -0.74
CA SER A 293 13.24 26.17 -0.54
C SER A 293 12.49 27.12 -1.47
N ASP A 294 12.42 28.40 -1.11
CA ASP A 294 11.90 29.44 -2.00
C ASP A 294 12.96 29.91 -3.04
N SER A 295 14.20 29.43 -2.90
CA SER A 295 15.30 29.70 -3.84
C SER A 295 15.69 28.45 -4.62
N THR A 296 15.58 28.51 -5.96
CA THR A 296 16.02 27.43 -6.86
C THR A 296 17.51 27.14 -6.73
N GLY A 297 18.33 28.18 -6.54
CA GLY A 297 19.78 28.04 -6.36
C GLY A 297 20.15 27.23 -5.12
N ILE A 298 19.38 27.34 -4.04
CA ILE A 298 19.57 26.52 -2.83
C ILE A 298 19.22 25.06 -3.12
N VAL A 299 18.09 24.78 -3.79
CA VAL A 299 17.67 23.42 -4.13
C VAL A 299 18.72 22.75 -5.05
N GLU A 300 19.17 23.45 -6.08
CA GLU A 300 20.18 22.95 -7.03
C GLU A 300 21.54 22.72 -6.37
N GLY A 301 21.98 23.68 -5.52
CA GLY A 301 23.24 23.57 -4.79
C GLY A 301 23.25 22.38 -3.83
N CYS A 302 22.18 22.19 -3.04
CA CYS A 302 22.06 21.04 -2.16
C CYS A 302 22.00 19.71 -2.95
N ALA A 303 21.27 19.68 -4.05
CA ALA A 303 21.23 18.50 -4.93
C ALA A 303 22.61 18.18 -5.51
N ALA A 304 23.38 19.20 -5.90
CA ALA A 304 24.75 19.02 -6.38
C ALA A 304 25.71 18.46 -5.32
N MET A 305 25.49 18.79 -4.04
CA MET A 305 26.30 18.26 -2.92
C MET A 305 26.12 16.76 -2.72
N LEU A 306 25.03 16.15 -3.19
CA LEU A 306 24.78 14.73 -3.12
C LEU A 306 25.53 13.94 -4.18
N ASN A 307 25.91 14.58 -5.29
CA ASN A 307 26.58 13.91 -6.40
C ASN A 307 27.92 13.28 -5.98
N GLY A 308 28.04 11.96 -6.21
CA GLY A 308 29.25 11.19 -5.89
C GLY A 308 29.46 10.91 -4.39
N LYS A 309 28.61 11.45 -3.49
CA LYS A 309 28.68 11.20 -2.04
C LYS A 309 27.63 10.22 -1.54
N VAL A 310 26.45 10.29 -2.12
CA VAL A 310 25.31 9.42 -1.74
C VAL A 310 24.95 8.56 -2.94
N LYS A 311 24.89 7.25 -2.75
CA LYS A 311 24.47 6.31 -3.79
C LYS A 311 22.94 6.23 -3.86
N ASN A 312 22.42 5.94 -5.05
CA ASN A 312 21.00 5.67 -5.30
C ASN A 312 20.05 6.75 -4.77
N VAL A 313 20.45 8.03 -4.84
CA VAL A 313 19.63 9.13 -4.38
C VAL A 313 18.73 9.65 -5.52
N VAL A 314 17.43 9.73 -5.23
CA VAL A 314 16.43 10.37 -6.09
C VAL A 314 16.07 11.72 -5.46
N VAL A 315 16.43 12.82 -6.11
CA VAL A 315 16.14 14.17 -5.62
C VAL A 315 14.87 14.69 -6.26
N ASP A 316 13.83 14.84 -5.43
CA ASP A 316 12.64 15.61 -5.79
C ASP A 316 12.93 17.09 -5.52
N LYS A 317 13.15 17.86 -6.57
CA LYS A 317 13.29 19.31 -6.48
C LYS A 317 11.88 19.87 -6.28
N GLY A 318 11.44 19.94 -5.04
CA GLY A 318 10.14 20.50 -4.65
C GLY A 318 9.95 21.81 -5.38
N ALA A 319 8.93 21.87 -6.24
CA ALA A 319 8.79 22.97 -7.17
C ALA A 319 8.71 24.29 -6.43
N VAL A 320 9.66 25.14 -6.74
CA VAL A 320 9.60 26.57 -6.44
C VAL A 320 8.54 27.14 -7.37
N THR A 321 7.27 27.07 -7.03
CA THR A 321 6.28 27.82 -7.76
C THR A 321 5.14 28.30 -6.88
N LYS A 322 5.00 29.63 -6.80
CA LYS A 322 3.74 30.29 -6.46
C LYS A 322 2.55 29.80 -7.28
N LYS A 323 2.78 29.11 -8.42
CA LYS A 323 1.75 28.49 -9.28
C LYS A 323 1.21 27.16 -8.79
N GLU A 324 1.99 26.36 -8.03
CA GLU A 324 1.50 25.06 -7.54
C GLU A 324 0.61 25.20 -6.30
N ASN A 325 0.77 26.28 -5.51
CA ASN A 325 -0.23 26.61 -4.49
C ASN A 325 -1.59 27.02 -5.09
N GLU A 326 -1.62 27.52 -6.32
CA GLU A 326 -2.87 27.74 -7.04
C GLU A 326 -3.42 26.44 -7.64
N ILE A 327 -2.57 25.48 -8.00
CA ILE A 327 -2.99 24.16 -8.51
C ILE A 327 -3.31 23.18 -7.38
N SER A 328 -2.63 23.23 -6.23
CA SER A 328 -2.99 22.41 -5.05
C SER A 328 -4.19 22.98 -4.29
N ASN A 329 -4.47 24.26 -4.38
CA ASN A 329 -5.73 24.87 -3.92
C ASN A 329 -6.84 24.80 -4.97
N ALA A 330 -6.51 24.53 -6.24
CA ALA A 330 -7.38 23.93 -7.25
C ALA A 330 -7.44 22.40 -7.10
N GLN A 331 -7.32 21.88 -5.86
CA GLN A 331 -7.92 20.60 -5.54
C GLN A 331 -9.39 20.72 -5.88
N MET A 332 -9.64 20.21 -7.07
CA MET A 332 -10.91 20.10 -7.74
C MET A 332 -12.03 20.11 -6.72
N ASN A 333 -12.80 21.14 -6.69
CA ASN A 333 -14.19 21.02 -6.39
C ASN A 333 -14.71 19.97 -7.37
N LEU A 334 -14.75 18.71 -6.94
CA LEU A 334 -15.31 17.59 -7.71
C LEU A 334 -16.78 17.87 -8.09
N GLU A 335 -17.40 18.86 -7.44
CA GLU A 335 -18.72 19.37 -7.74
C GLU A 335 -18.74 20.31 -8.98
N GLU A 336 -17.61 20.85 -9.42
CA GLU A 336 -17.50 21.74 -10.60
C GLU A 336 -16.98 21.04 -11.87
N LEU A 337 -16.68 19.74 -11.82
CA LEU A 337 -16.41 19.02 -13.06
C LEU A 337 -17.70 18.91 -13.86
N PRO A 338 -17.73 19.38 -15.13
CA PRO A 338 -18.89 19.22 -15.96
C PRO A 338 -19.22 17.73 -16.06
N LYS A 339 -20.44 17.36 -15.72
CA LYS A 339 -20.89 15.96 -15.90
C LYS A 339 -20.60 15.56 -17.33
N ILE A 340 -19.83 14.50 -17.51
CA ILE A 340 -19.54 13.96 -18.83
C ILE A 340 -20.84 13.41 -19.39
N THR A 341 -21.29 13.99 -20.48
CA THR A 341 -22.46 13.55 -21.24
C THR A 341 -22.03 13.23 -22.66
N PRO A 342 -22.81 12.45 -23.44
CA PRO A 342 -22.50 12.21 -24.85
C PRO A 342 -22.33 13.49 -25.65
N ASP A 343 -23.04 14.57 -25.27
CA ASP A 343 -23.07 15.86 -25.99
C ASP A 343 -21.80 16.69 -25.75
N ASN A 344 -21.17 16.61 -24.56
CA ASN A 344 -19.98 17.40 -24.23
C ASN A 344 -18.68 16.60 -24.27
N LEU A 345 -18.72 15.29 -24.55
CA LEU A 345 -17.59 14.39 -24.52
C LEU A 345 -16.46 14.83 -25.47
N LEU A 346 -16.83 15.30 -26.69
CA LEU A 346 -15.85 15.77 -27.67
C LEU A 346 -15.14 17.03 -27.20
N ASP A 347 -15.89 17.97 -26.64
CA ASP A 347 -15.36 19.27 -26.18
C ASP A 347 -14.38 19.06 -25.02
N LEU A 348 -14.56 18.00 -24.23
CA LEU A 348 -13.69 17.63 -23.12
C LEU A 348 -12.48 16.82 -23.57
N LEU A 349 -12.66 15.82 -24.44
CA LEU A 349 -11.59 14.88 -24.80
C LEU A 349 -10.63 15.41 -25.88
N VAL A 350 -11.13 16.16 -26.87
CA VAL A 350 -10.28 16.66 -27.96
C VAL A 350 -9.11 17.51 -27.43
N PRO A 351 -9.29 18.48 -26.51
CA PRO A 351 -8.18 19.25 -25.96
C PRO A 351 -7.19 18.40 -25.15
N ILE A 352 -7.68 17.36 -24.46
CA ILE A 352 -6.82 16.47 -23.67
C ILE A 352 -5.92 15.63 -24.57
N VAL A 353 -6.49 15.03 -25.60
CA VAL A 353 -5.74 14.22 -26.59
C VAL A 353 -4.78 15.10 -27.37
N GLN A 354 -5.18 16.30 -27.74
CA GLN A 354 -4.33 17.25 -28.47
C GLN A 354 -3.12 17.72 -27.63
N LYS A 355 -3.28 17.84 -26.32
CA LYS A 355 -2.16 18.16 -25.42
C LYS A 355 -1.09 17.07 -25.42
N SER A 356 -1.49 15.81 -25.56
CA SER A 356 -0.59 14.66 -25.64
C SER A 356 -0.03 14.43 -27.06
N HIS A 357 -0.77 14.89 -28.08
CA HIS A 357 -0.42 14.75 -29.50
C HIS A 357 -0.57 16.10 -30.23
N PRO A 358 0.33 17.06 -29.99
CA PRO A 358 0.18 18.45 -30.45
C PRO A 358 0.18 18.63 -31.98
N ASN A 359 0.66 17.66 -32.73
CA ASN A 359 0.75 17.68 -34.18
C ASN A 359 -0.45 16.99 -34.88
N THR A 360 -1.42 16.49 -34.14
CA THR A 360 -2.60 15.82 -34.71
C THR A 360 -3.74 16.81 -34.92
N ASP A 361 -4.41 16.76 -36.08
CA ASP A 361 -5.56 17.62 -36.36
C ASP A 361 -6.71 17.34 -35.37
N PRO A 362 -7.25 18.39 -34.70
CA PRO A 362 -8.40 18.24 -33.79
C PRO A 362 -9.62 17.57 -34.43
N GLN A 363 -9.84 17.77 -35.73
CA GLN A 363 -10.94 17.15 -36.46
C GLN A 363 -10.74 15.63 -36.61
N GLU A 364 -9.48 15.18 -36.77
CA GLU A 364 -9.14 13.78 -36.87
C GLU A 364 -9.32 13.10 -35.50
N ILE A 365 -8.91 13.75 -34.41
CA ILE A 365 -9.14 13.30 -33.03
C ILE A 365 -10.65 13.14 -32.77
N ALA A 366 -11.44 14.15 -33.11
CA ALA A 366 -12.90 14.12 -32.94
C ALA A 366 -13.57 13.01 -33.74
N LYS A 367 -13.08 12.71 -34.94
CA LYS A 367 -13.57 11.61 -35.77
C LYS A 367 -13.32 10.24 -35.10
N VAL A 368 -12.12 10.01 -34.61
CA VAL A 368 -11.75 8.74 -33.91
C VAL A 368 -12.61 8.55 -32.64
N ILE A 369 -12.79 9.62 -31.85
CA ILE A 369 -13.63 9.54 -30.64
C ILE A 369 -15.08 9.17 -31.00
N LYS A 370 -15.65 9.75 -32.08
CA LYS A 370 -17.00 9.42 -32.57
C LYS A 370 -17.13 7.99 -33.09
N GLU A 371 -16.08 7.44 -33.68
CA GLU A 371 -16.05 6.06 -34.13
C GLU A 371 -16.03 5.09 -32.93
N CYS A 372 -15.25 5.40 -31.89
CA CYS A 372 -15.22 4.61 -30.63
C CYS A 372 -16.55 4.63 -29.85
N GLN A 373 -17.39 5.66 -30.02
CA GLN A 373 -18.72 5.72 -29.39
C GLN A 373 -19.77 4.80 -30.08
N LYS A 374 -19.49 4.32 -31.29
CA LYS A 374 -20.45 3.53 -32.06
C LYS A 374 -20.26 2.01 -31.93
N GLY A 375 -19.18 1.57 -31.30
CA GLY A 375 -18.87 0.17 -30.98
C GLY A 375 -19.14 -0.15 -29.54
#